data_9118915b9562ef6609e6a1173b89a99c
#
_entry.id   9118915b9562ef6609e6a1173b89a99c
#
_cell.length_a   1.000
_cell.length_b   1.000
_cell.length_c   1.000
_cell.angle_alpha   90.00
_cell.angle_beta   90.00
_cell.angle_gamma   90.00
#
_symmetry.space_group_name_H-M   'P 1'
#
loop_
_entity.id
_entity.type
_entity.pdbx_description
1 polymer ?
#
loop_
_entity_poly.entity_id
_entity_poly.type
_entity_poly.pdbx_seq_one_letter_code
_entity_poly.pdbx_strand_id
1 'polypeptide(L)'
;LAVGEAAGYATALAVASRSAASIPLGALASLLPAMPEAAASGVGLLQYAQEGLALLAGDRPLLVVVDDAHNLDDASAVLVQQLAAARSAFIVATVRTGELVPEPIAALWKEGLAERIELDTLDADATEVLLEVALGAPVEAIAVRQLWDASQGNVLYLRDLVLSALEAHTLVDDAGLWRIVGEVVDCAP
;
A
#
# COMPACT_ATOMS: atom_id res chain seq x y z
N LEU A 1 -6.58 -6.97 2.33
CA LEU A 1 -8.00 -7.14 2.68
C LEU A 1 -8.34 -8.62 2.90
N ALA A 2 -8.07 -9.53 1.95
CA ALA A 2 -8.43 -10.95 2.05
C ALA A 2 -7.97 -11.63 3.37
N VAL A 3 -6.78 -11.30 3.88
CA VAL A 3 -6.28 -11.82 5.17
C VAL A 3 -7.15 -11.31 6.34
N GLY A 4 -7.55 -10.04 6.32
CA GLY A 4 -8.43 -9.47 7.36
C GLY A 4 -9.82 -10.11 7.33
N GLU A 5 -10.39 -10.29 6.15
CA GLU A 5 -11.69 -10.95 5.98
C GLU A 5 -11.65 -12.41 6.47
N ALA A 6 -10.59 -13.16 6.12
CA ALA A 6 -10.37 -14.51 6.60
C ALA A 6 -10.20 -14.58 8.13
N ALA A 7 -9.70 -13.50 8.75
CA ALA A 7 -9.60 -13.36 10.21
C ALA A 7 -10.90 -12.84 10.87
N GLY A 8 -11.97 -12.65 10.11
CA GLY A 8 -13.30 -12.24 10.63
C GLY A 8 -13.51 -10.73 10.74
N TYR A 9 -12.60 -9.89 10.23
CA TYR A 9 -12.78 -8.45 10.22
C TYR A 9 -13.75 -8.00 9.13
N ALA A 10 -14.49 -6.93 9.40
CA ALA A 10 -15.02 -6.07 8.34
C ALA A 10 -13.88 -5.20 7.82
N THR A 11 -13.69 -5.14 6.51
CA THR A 11 -12.56 -4.44 5.91
C THR A 11 -12.99 -3.20 5.17
N ALA A 12 -12.25 -2.10 5.35
CA ALA A 12 -12.42 -0.85 4.64
C ALA A 12 -11.07 -0.44 4.03
N LEU A 13 -11.04 -0.18 2.71
CA LEU A 13 -9.86 0.30 1.99
C LEU A 13 -10.08 1.74 1.57
N ALA A 14 -9.25 2.63 2.08
CA ALA A 14 -9.12 4.01 1.61
C ALA A 14 -7.83 4.16 0.81
N VAL A 15 -7.93 4.64 -0.42
CA VAL A 15 -6.75 4.97 -1.24
C VAL A 15 -6.65 6.49 -1.29
N ALA A 16 -5.65 7.04 -0.62
CA ALA A 16 -5.43 8.48 -0.61
C ALA A 16 -4.70 8.92 -1.88
N SER A 17 -5.09 10.06 -2.42
CA SER A 17 -4.46 10.63 -3.60
C SER A 17 -4.33 12.14 -3.48
N ARG A 18 -3.34 12.72 -4.16
CA ARG A 18 -3.14 14.19 -4.18
C ARG A 18 -4.37 14.95 -4.67
N SER A 19 -5.14 14.37 -5.59
CA SER A 19 -6.37 14.97 -6.11
C SER A 19 -7.51 14.99 -5.08
N ALA A 20 -7.57 14.04 -4.17
CA ALA A 20 -8.56 13.95 -3.10
C ALA A 20 -8.13 14.71 -1.84
N ALA A 21 -6.86 15.10 -1.71
CA ALA A 21 -6.31 15.75 -0.51
C ALA A 21 -6.95 17.10 -0.13
N SER A 22 -7.63 17.77 -1.07
CA SER A 22 -8.37 19.01 -0.82
C SER A 22 -9.84 18.80 -0.44
N ILE A 23 -10.33 17.57 -0.48
CA ILE A 23 -11.74 17.23 -0.23
C ILE A 23 -11.84 16.59 1.16
N PRO A 24 -12.55 17.19 2.11
CA PRO A 24 -12.74 16.58 3.43
C PRO A 24 -13.34 15.18 3.33
N LEU A 25 -12.69 14.19 3.95
CA LEU A 25 -12.98 12.77 3.85
C LEU A 25 -12.91 12.19 2.42
N GLY A 26 -12.16 12.85 1.51
CA GLY A 26 -12.10 12.46 0.10
C GLY A 26 -11.62 11.03 -0.12
N ALA A 27 -10.63 10.57 0.63
CA ALA A 27 -10.12 9.20 0.55
C ALA A 27 -11.13 8.14 1.08
N LEU A 28 -12.07 8.55 1.93
CA LEU A 28 -13.04 7.68 2.58
C LEU A 28 -14.45 7.77 1.97
N ALA A 29 -14.66 8.70 1.03
CA ALA A 29 -15.98 9.03 0.51
C ALA A 29 -16.75 7.80 -0.05
N SER A 30 -16.06 6.86 -0.67
CA SER A 30 -16.67 5.63 -1.21
C SER A 30 -17.09 4.60 -0.14
N LEU A 31 -16.60 4.76 1.09
CA LEU A 31 -16.87 3.85 2.21
C LEU A 31 -18.02 4.34 3.08
N LEU A 32 -18.40 5.61 2.93
CA LEU A 32 -19.39 6.27 3.76
C LEU A 32 -20.76 6.33 3.04
N PRO A 33 -21.87 6.30 3.78
CA PRO A 33 -23.19 6.50 3.20
C PRO A 33 -23.33 7.92 2.62
N ALA A 34 -24.49 8.27 2.04
CA ALA A 34 -24.73 9.63 1.59
C ALA A 34 -24.70 10.63 2.76
N MET A 35 -23.89 11.69 2.64
CA MET A 35 -23.70 12.65 3.72
C MET A 35 -24.92 13.58 3.85
N PRO A 36 -25.53 13.67 5.04
CA PRO A 36 -26.62 14.61 5.28
C PRO A 36 -26.06 16.05 5.36
N GLU A 37 -26.83 17.04 4.90
CA GLU A 37 -26.42 18.46 4.90
C GLU A 37 -25.99 18.95 6.29
N ALA A 38 -26.61 18.45 7.36
CA ALA A 38 -26.30 18.83 8.74
C ALA A 38 -24.90 18.36 9.22
N ALA A 39 -24.28 17.39 8.55
CA ALA A 39 -22.97 16.84 8.92
C ALA A 39 -21.81 17.45 8.12
N ALA A 40 -22.05 18.46 7.29
CA ALA A 40 -21.10 18.94 6.28
C ALA A 40 -19.87 19.68 6.84
N SER A 41 -19.70 19.84 8.15
CA SER A 41 -18.55 20.56 8.70
C SER A 41 -18.19 20.18 10.14
N GLY A 42 -16.90 20.34 10.47
CA GLY A 42 -16.36 20.26 11.82
C GLY A 42 -16.57 18.90 12.52
N VAL A 43 -17.01 18.96 13.78
CA VAL A 43 -17.22 17.75 14.62
C VAL A 43 -18.29 16.83 14.04
N GLY A 44 -19.32 17.39 13.40
CA GLY A 44 -20.39 16.62 12.75
C GLY A 44 -19.88 15.73 11.62
N LEU A 45 -18.87 16.20 10.88
CA LEU A 45 -18.25 15.43 9.78
C LEU A 45 -17.51 14.20 10.30
N LEU A 46 -16.73 14.33 11.36
CA LEU A 46 -16.00 13.22 11.96
C LEU A 46 -16.94 12.20 12.60
N GLN A 47 -17.97 12.68 13.32
CA GLN A 47 -18.98 11.80 13.91
C GLN A 47 -19.74 11.01 12.85
N TYR A 48 -20.18 11.67 11.77
CA TYR A 48 -20.82 11.03 10.63
C TYR A 48 -19.93 9.93 10.03
N ALA A 49 -18.63 10.19 9.85
CA ALA A 49 -17.70 9.22 9.29
C ALA A 49 -17.49 8.03 10.24
N GLN A 50 -17.39 8.26 11.55
CA GLN A 50 -17.30 7.19 12.55
C GLN A 50 -18.55 6.32 12.55
N GLU A 51 -19.73 6.91 12.51
CA GLU A 51 -21.00 6.20 12.43
C GLU A 51 -21.13 5.38 11.13
N GLY A 52 -20.70 5.96 9.99
CA GLY A 52 -20.69 5.27 8.70
C GLY A 52 -19.78 4.05 8.70
N LEU A 53 -18.59 4.15 9.26
CA LEU A 53 -17.65 3.02 9.39
C LEU A 53 -18.16 1.98 10.40
N ALA A 54 -18.82 2.40 11.48
CA ALA A 54 -19.44 1.47 12.42
C ALA A 54 -20.60 0.69 11.79
N LEU A 55 -21.39 1.32 10.93
CA LEU A 55 -22.44 0.64 10.16
C LEU A 55 -21.85 -0.38 9.18
N LEU A 56 -20.73 -0.04 8.51
CA LEU A 56 -20.01 -0.96 7.63
C LEU A 56 -19.47 -2.18 8.40
N ALA A 57 -18.98 -1.96 9.62
CA ALA A 57 -18.45 -3.02 10.47
C ALA A 57 -19.54 -3.99 10.96
N GLY A 58 -20.73 -3.45 11.29
CA GLY A 58 -21.78 -4.22 11.98
C GLY A 58 -21.25 -4.74 13.32
N ASP A 59 -21.42 -6.05 13.56
CA ASP A 59 -20.96 -6.73 14.79
C ASP A 59 -19.49 -7.24 14.68
N ARG A 60 -18.82 -7.01 13.56
CA ARG A 60 -17.45 -7.48 13.34
C ARG A 60 -16.41 -6.43 13.75
N PRO A 61 -15.22 -6.84 14.20
CA PRO A 61 -14.13 -5.90 14.37
C PRO A 61 -13.79 -5.24 13.01
N LEU A 62 -13.47 -3.95 13.03
CA LEU A 62 -13.16 -3.17 11.83
C LEU A 62 -11.65 -3.15 11.56
N LEU A 63 -11.26 -3.43 10.31
CA LEU A 63 -9.93 -3.20 9.78
C LEU A 63 -10.02 -2.08 8.73
N VAL A 64 -9.34 -0.97 8.99
CA VAL A 64 -9.18 0.12 8.03
C VAL A 64 -7.77 0.09 7.44
N VAL A 65 -7.70 -0.12 6.14
CA VAL A 65 -6.44 -0.03 5.38
C VAL A 65 -6.41 1.31 4.66
N VAL A 66 -5.35 2.08 4.88
CA VAL A 66 -5.14 3.39 4.24
C VAL A 66 -3.90 3.31 3.37
N ASP A 67 -4.09 3.30 2.07
CA ASP A 67 -2.98 3.33 1.13
C ASP A 67 -2.56 4.76 0.82
N ASP A 68 -1.24 5.01 0.77
CA ASP A 68 -0.63 6.32 0.55
C ASP A 68 -1.10 7.40 1.57
N ALA A 69 -1.17 7.07 2.86
CA ALA A 69 -1.71 7.93 3.93
C ALA A 69 -1.04 9.32 4.04
N HIS A 70 0.12 9.54 3.41
CA HIS A 70 0.75 10.85 3.28
C HIS A 70 -0.05 11.81 2.37
N ASN A 71 -1.00 11.32 1.58
CA ASN A 71 -1.91 12.11 0.73
C ASN A 71 -3.30 12.31 1.36
N LEU A 72 -3.51 11.94 2.61
CA LEU A 72 -4.81 12.18 3.28
C LEU A 72 -5.06 13.67 3.46
N ASP A 73 -6.34 14.05 3.32
CA ASP A 73 -6.84 15.34 3.81
C ASP A 73 -6.85 15.38 5.35
N ASP A 74 -6.91 16.59 5.93
CA ASP A 74 -6.86 16.81 7.37
C ASP A 74 -7.98 16.06 8.12
N ALA A 75 -9.19 16.02 7.58
CA ALA A 75 -10.33 15.38 8.23
C ALA A 75 -10.17 13.85 8.24
N SER A 76 -9.72 13.27 7.13
CA SER A 76 -9.40 11.85 7.03
C SER A 76 -8.26 11.46 7.98
N ALA A 77 -7.20 12.26 8.04
CA ALA A 77 -6.05 12.00 8.92
C ALA A 77 -6.45 12.03 10.41
N VAL A 78 -7.24 13.03 10.83
CA VAL A 78 -7.78 13.12 12.19
C VAL A 78 -8.70 11.94 12.51
N LEU A 79 -9.56 11.53 11.56
CA LEU A 79 -10.45 10.40 11.75
C LEU A 79 -9.65 9.11 12.00
N VAL A 80 -8.63 8.83 11.17
CA VAL A 80 -7.77 7.65 11.32
C VAL A 80 -7.08 7.63 12.69
N GLN A 81 -6.54 8.77 13.15
CA GLN A 81 -5.94 8.90 14.47
C GLN A 81 -6.98 8.61 15.58
N GLN A 82 -8.19 9.18 15.49
CA GLN A 82 -9.25 8.96 16.48
C GLN A 82 -9.68 7.49 16.55
N LEU A 83 -9.83 6.82 15.41
CA LEU A 83 -10.16 5.40 15.37
C LEU A 83 -9.08 4.54 16.05
N ALA A 84 -7.81 4.84 15.82
CA ALA A 84 -6.69 4.16 16.47
C ALA A 84 -6.66 4.43 17.98
N ALA A 85 -6.79 5.69 18.41
CA ALA A 85 -6.77 6.10 19.82
C ALA A 85 -7.93 5.49 20.61
N ALA A 86 -9.12 5.46 20.02
CA ALA A 86 -10.31 4.83 20.61
C ALA A 86 -10.29 3.29 20.54
N ARG A 87 -9.32 2.68 19.82
CA ARG A 87 -9.28 1.24 19.52
C ARG A 87 -10.57 0.71 18.89
N SER A 88 -11.25 1.55 18.15
CA SER A 88 -12.50 1.20 17.44
C SER A 88 -12.25 0.53 16.08
N ALA A 89 -11.02 0.60 15.57
CA ALA A 89 -10.58 -0.11 14.37
C ALA A 89 -9.11 -0.54 14.50
N PHE A 90 -8.75 -1.63 13.83
CA PHE A 90 -7.36 -1.95 13.54
C PHE A 90 -6.93 -1.17 12.30
N ILE A 91 -5.84 -0.40 12.40
CA ILE A 91 -5.38 0.46 11.31
C ILE A 91 -4.11 -0.13 10.69
N VAL A 92 -4.11 -0.23 9.37
CA VAL A 92 -2.91 -0.47 8.56
C VAL A 92 -2.77 0.69 7.59
N ALA A 93 -1.69 1.44 7.68
CA ALA A 93 -1.45 2.58 6.80
C ALA A 93 -0.10 2.45 6.10
N THR A 94 -0.06 2.74 4.79
CA THR A 94 1.19 2.85 4.05
C THR A 94 1.58 4.32 3.90
N VAL A 95 2.88 4.59 3.98
CA VAL A 95 3.46 5.93 3.81
C VAL A 95 4.73 5.79 3.00
N ARG A 96 4.96 6.67 2.03
CA ARG A 96 6.21 6.68 1.27
C ARG A 96 7.32 7.35 2.07
N THR A 97 8.48 6.73 2.09
CA THR A 97 9.69 7.30 2.69
C THR A 97 10.04 8.61 2.00
N GLY A 98 10.31 9.66 2.79
CA GLY A 98 10.67 10.99 2.29
C GLY A 98 9.50 11.92 1.98
N GLU A 99 8.25 11.44 1.98
CA GLU A 99 7.07 12.30 1.83
C GLU A 99 6.68 12.96 3.15
N LEU A 100 6.08 14.16 3.05
CA LEU A 100 5.51 14.86 4.20
C LEU A 100 4.23 14.13 4.65
N VAL A 101 4.18 13.78 5.91
CA VAL A 101 3.06 13.03 6.49
C VAL A 101 2.19 13.97 7.33
N PRO A 102 0.85 13.95 7.20
CA PRO A 102 -0.03 14.70 8.07
C PRO A 102 0.25 14.41 9.56
N GLU A 103 0.26 15.45 10.41
CA GLU A 103 0.60 15.31 11.83
C GLU A 103 -0.25 14.25 12.57
N PRO A 104 -1.59 14.11 12.33
CA PRO A 104 -2.37 13.05 12.97
C PRO A 104 -1.90 11.64 12.60
N ILE A 105 -1.40 11.43 11.39
CA ILE A 105 -0.85 10.15 10.95
C ILE A 105 0.54 9.93 11.59
N ALA A 106 1.37 10.96 11.64
CA ALA A 106 2.66 10.89 12.32
C ALA A 106 2.53 10.61 13.83
N ALA A 107 1.48 11.13 14.46
CA ALA A 107 1.17 10.87 15.87
C ALA A 107 0.91 9.39 16.16
N LEU A 108 0.42 8.59 15.20
CA LEU A 108 0.16 7.16 15.42
C LEU A 108 1.38 6.42 15.96
N TRP A 109 2.56 6.64 15.38
CA TRP A 109 3.78 5.99 15.86
C TRP A 109 4.54 6.80 16.93
N LYS A 110 4.45 8.15 16.91
CA LYS A 110 5.08 9.00 17.93
C LYS A 110 4.47 8.80 19.31
N GLU A 111 3.15 8.57 19.37
CA GLU A 111 2.39 8.37 20.60
C GLU A 111 2.21 6.89 20.97
N GLY A 112 2.78 5.97 20.20
CA GLY A 112 2.70 4.53 20.45
C GLY A 112 1.31 3.92 20.18
N LEU A 113 0.49 4.56 19.34
CA LEU A 113 -0.81 4.05 18.91
C LEU A 113 -0.67 3.00 17.79
N ALA A 114 0.41 3.04 17.03
CA ALA A 114 0.75 2.08 16.00
C ALA A 114 2.25 1.77 15.98
N GLU A 115 2.60 0.58 15.54
CA GLU A 115 3.97 0.17 15.24
C GLU A 115 4.34 0.65 13.83
N ARG A 116 5.56 1.18 13.67
CA ARG A 116 6.12 1.55 12.39
C ARG A 116 7.04 0.46 11.89
N ILE A 117 6.74 -0.06 10.71
CA ILE A 117 7.53 -1.08 10.02
C ILE A 117 8.15 -0.42 8.79
N GLU A 118 9.48 -0.37 8.72
CA GLU A 118 10.19 0.07 7.52
C GLU A 118 10.32 -1.11 6.56
N LEU A 119 10.03 -0.86 5.29
CA LEU A 119 10.21 -1.83 4.22
C LEU A 119 11.41 -1.41 3.39
N ASP A 120 12.49 -2.17 3.49
CA ASP A 120 13.67 -1.98 2.69
C ASP A 120 13.49 -2.52 1.27
N THR A 121 14.36 -2.10 0.34
CA THR A 121 14.47 -2.72 -0.97
C THR A 121 15.00 -4.14 -0.85
N LEU A 122 14.68 -5.01 -1.81
CA LEU A 122 15.20 -6.36 -1.83
C LEU A 122 16.72 -6.36 -2.06
N ASP A 123 17.44 -7.18 -1.31
CA ASP A 123 18.80 -7.54 -1.63
C ASP A 123 18.87 -8.52 -2.82
N ALA A 124 20.07 -8.89 -3.24
CA ALA A 124 20.25 -9.79 -4.39
C ALA A 124 19.68 -11.19 -4.13
N ASP A 125 19.84 -11.71 -2.91
CA ASP A 125 19.39 -13.05 -2.53
C ASP A 125 17.84 -13.11 -2.49
N ALA A 126 17.19 -12.11 -1.91
CA ALA A 126 15.73 -12.01 -1.91
C ALA A 126 15.16 -11.78 -3.33
N THR A 127 15.91 -11.06 -4.19
CA THR A 127 15.55 -10.88 -5.60
C THR A 127 15.61 -12.20 -6.35
N GLU A 128 16.63 -13.03 -6.14
CA GLU A 128 16.75 -14.36 -6.72
C GLU A 128 15.54 -15.24 -6.37
N VAL A 129 15.24 -15.34 -5.06
CA VAL A 129 14.09 -16.12 -4.58
C VAL A 129 12.77 -15.63 -5.19
N LEU A 130 12.57 -14.31 -5.26
CA LEU A 130 11.37 -13.73 -5.86
C LEU A 130 11.25 -14.07 -7.34
N LEU A 131 12.35 -13.97 -8.11
CA LEU A 131 12.39 -14.28 -9.53
C LEU A 131 12.10 -15.76 -9.79
N GLU A 132 12.72 -16.67 -9.02
CA GLU A 132 12.50 -18.11 -9.15
C GLU A 132 11.04 -18.50 -8.87
N VAL A 133 10.44 -17.92 -7.83
CA VAL A 133 9.02 -18.14 -7.51
C VAL A 133 8.11 -17.60 -8.62
N ALA A 134 8.40 -16.41 -9.12
CA ALA A 134 7.57 -15.75 -10.14
C ALA A 134 7.65 -16.42 -11.50
N LEU A 135 8.85 -16.90 -11.89
CA LEU A 135 9.12 -17.54 -13.18
C LEU A 135 8.94 -19.07 -13.14
N GLY A 136 8.82 -19.66 -11.95
CA GLY A 136 8.58 -21.08 -11.75
C GLY A 136 9.77 -22.00 -12.02
N ALA A 137 10.98 -21.46 -12.21
CA ALA A 137 12.23 -22.20 -12.45
C ALA A 137 13.44 -21.38 -12.00
N PRO A 138 14.62 -22.00 -11.79
CA PRO A 138 15.86 -21.31 -11.44
C PRO A 138 16.22 -20.21 -12.43
N VAL A 139 16.88 -19.16 -11.92
CA VAL A 139 17.37 -18.02 -12.71
C VAL A 139 18.90 -17.98 -12.67
N GLU A 140 19.53 -17.76 -13.81
CA GLU A 140 20.97 -17.64 -13.89
C GLU A 140 21.49 -16.48 -13.02
N ALA A 141 22.53 -16.69 -12.22
CA ALA A 141 23.06 -15.69 -11.28
C ALA A 141 23.45 -14.36 -11.96
N ILE A 142 23.88 -14.40 -13.22
CA ILE A 142 24.18 -13.19 -14.00
C ILE A 142 22.88 -12.43 -14.31
N ALA A 143 21.80 -13.12 -14.66
CA ALA A 143 20.49 -12.51 -14.92
C ALA A 143 19.90 -11.89 -13.63
N VAL A 144 19.99 -12.59 -12.50
CA VAL A 144 19.58 -12.07 -11.18
C VAL A 144 20.32 -10.76 -10.89
N ARG A 145 21.65 -10.76 -11.05
CA ARG A 145 22.47 -9.58 -10.78
C ARG A 145 22.11 -8.40 -11.70
N GLN A 146 21.94 -8.63 -13.00
CA GLN A 146 21.55 -7.59 -13.95
C GLN A 146 20.19 -6.98 -13.61
N LEU A 147 19.19 -7.80 -13.27
CA LEU A 147 17.86 -7.34 -12.89
C LEU A 147 17.88 -6.60 -11.54
N TRP A 148 18.68 -7.10 -10.58
CA TRP A 148 18.84 -6.43 -9.29
C TRP A 148 19.58 -5.09 -9.43
N ASP A 149 20.69 -5.05 -10.18
CA ASP A 149 21.46 -3.81 -10.44
C ASP A 149 20.58 -2.75 -11.13
N ALA A 150 19.73 -3.15 -12.09
CA ALA A 150 18.82 -2.25 -12.78
C ALA A 150 17.66 -1.77 -11.87
N SER A 151 17.06 -2.67 -11.08
CA SER A 151 15.92 -2.33 -10.22
C SER A 151 16.32 -1.72 -8.87
N GLN A 152 17.59 -1.86 -8.45
CA GLN A 152 18.07 -1.51 -7.11
C GLN A 152 17.21 -2.12 -6.00
N GLY A 153 16.67 -3.32 -6.24
CA GLY A 153 15.79 -4.04 -5.33
C GLY A 153 14.37 -3.47 -5.20
N ASN A 154 13.99 -2.51 -6.04
CA ASN A 154 12.61 -2.03 -6.10
C ASN A 154 11.73 -3.06 -6.81
N VAL A 155 10.82 -3.67 -6.05
CA VAL A 155 9.96 -4.79 -6.53
C VAL A 155 9.07 -4.38 -7.70
N LEU A 156 8.52 -3.16 -7.69
CA LEU A 156 7.65 -2.69 -8.77
C LEU A 156 8.45 -2.53 -10.07
N TYR A 157 9.62 -1.91 -9.97
CA TYR A 157 10.50 -1.72 -11.13
C TYR A 157 11.08 -3.05 -11.62
N LEU A 158 11.46 -3.95 -10.70
CA LEU A 158 11.88 -5.32 -11.04
C LEU A 158 10.80 -6.06 -11.84
N ARG A 159 9.54 -5.99 -11.40
CA ARG A 159 8.41 -6.58 -12.13
C ARG A 159 8.30 -6.04 -13.55
N ASP A 160 8.38 -4.72 -13.70
CA ASP A 160 8.23 -4.09 -15.01
C ASP A 160 9.41 -4.43 -15.94
N LEU A 161 10.64 -4.53 -15.40
CA LEU A 161 11.81 -5.03 -16.14
C LEU A 161 11.63 -6.48 -16.60
N VAL A 162 11.17 -7.36 -15.72
CA VAL A 162 10.92 -8.77 -16.05
C VAL A 162 9.86 -8.89 -17.14
N LEU A 163 8.73 -8.19 -17.01
CA LEU A 163 7.67 -8.22 -18.02
C LEU A 163 8.17 -7.72 -19.37
N SER A 164 8.89 -6.60 -19.38
CA SER A 164 9.49 -6.05 -20.62
C SER A 164 10.51 -7.01 -21.26
N ALA A 165 11.33 -7.67 -20.44
CA ALA A 165 12.32 -8.62 -20.91
C ALA A 165 11.68 -9.89 -21.49
N LEU A 166 10.55 -10.36 -20.91
CA LEU A 166 9.77 -11.47 -21.46
C LEU A 166 9.11 -11.09 -22.77
N GLU A 167 8.51 -9.90 -22.89
CA GLU A 167 7.90 -9.40 -24.12
C GLU A 167 8.93 -9.20 -25.24
N ALA A 168 10.12 -8.70 -24.90
CA ALA A 168 11.23 -8.53 -25.83
C ALA A 168 11.97 -9.84 -26.19
N HIS A 169 11.59 -10.96 -25.55
CA HIS A 169 12.30 -12.24 -25.68
C HIS A 169 13.79 -12.16 -25.31
N THR A 170 14.17 -11.27 -24.42
CA THR A 170 15.52 -11.15 -23.87
C THR A 170 15.69 -11.93 -22.57
N LEU A 171 14.60 -12.21 -21.84
CA LEU A 171 14.56 -13.18 -20.75
C LEU A 171 13.92 -14.47 -21.28
N VAL A 172 14.70 -15.56 -21.37
CA VAL A 172 14.28 -16.82 -22.00
C VAL A 172 14.51 -18.00 -21.06
N ASP A 173 13.61 -18.97 -21.12
CA ASP A 173 13.80 -20.27 -20.49
C ASP A 173 14.62 -21.18 -21.43
N ASP A 174 15.82 -21.55 -21.00
CA ASP A 174 16.69 -22.50 -21.69
C ASP A 174 16.79 -23.79 -20.87
N ALA A 175 15.97 -24.76 -21.23
CA ALA A 175 15.90 -26.06 -20.59
C ALA A 175 15.66 -26.05 -19.08
N GLY A 176 14.80 -25.15 -18.60
CA GLY A 176 14.43 -25.00 -17.18
C GLY A 176 15.34 -24.06 -16.38
N LEU A 177 16.16 -23.27 -17.07
CA LEU A 177 16.98 -22.21 -16.49
C LEU A 177 16.68 -20.89 -17.21
N TRP A 178 16.19 -19.92 -16.48
CA TRP A 178 15.97 -18.58 -17.01
C TRP A 178 17.30 -17.81 -17.15
N ARG A 179 17.52 -17.25 -18.32
CA ARG A 179 18.72 -16.44 -18.62
C ARG A 179 18.37 -15.21 -19.46
N ILE A 180 19.22 -14.20 -19.39
CA ILE A 180 19.13 -13.00 -20.23
C ILE A 180 20.01 -13.18 -21.47
N VAL A 181 19.41 -12.96 -22.65
CA VAL A 181 20.07 -12.98 -23.94
C VAL A 181 20.06 -11.56 -24.50
N GLY A 182 21.21 -10.89 -24.52
CA GLY A 182 21.35 -9.49 -24.92
C GLY A 182 21.44 -8.52 -23.75
N GLU A 183 21.16 -7.25 -24.02
CA GLU A 183 21.14 -6.21 -22.97
C GLU A 183 19.74 -6.13 -22.33
N VAL A 184 19.70 -5.93 -21.01
CA VAL A 184 18.46 -5.56 -20.31
C VAL A 184 18.07 -4.17 -20.81
N VAL A 185 16.90 -4.08 -21.46
CA VAL A 185 16.39 -2.77 -21.90
C VAL A 185 15.99 -2.01 -20.65
N ASP A 186 16.76 -0.96 -20.34
CA ASP A 186 16.46 -0.04 -19.25
C ASP A 186 15.20 0.75 -19.63
N CYS A 187 14.07 0.34 -19.07
CA CYS A 187 12.82 1.09 -19.17
C CYS A 187 12.83 2.16 -18.07
N ALA A 188 13.79 3.11 -18.12
CA ALA A 188 13.74 4.27 -17.24
C ALA A 188 12.43 5.03 -17.46
N PRO A 189 11.72 5.44 -16.38
CA PRO A 189 10.46 6.18 -16.47
C PRO A 189 10.62 7.57 -17.02
#